data_03e0f73573a99d7b8029ca2f6c8f1d00
#
_entry.id   03e0f73573a99d7b8029ca2f6c8f1d00
#
_cell.length_a   1.000
_cell.length_b   1.000
_cell.length_c   1.000
_cell.angle_alpha   90.00
_cell.angle_beta   90.00
_cell.angle_gamma   90.00
#
_symmetry.space_group_name_H-M   'P 1'
#
loop_
_entity.id
_entity.type
_entity.pdbx_description
1 polymer ?
#
loop_
_entity_poly.entity_id
_entity_poly.type
_entity_poly.pdbx_seq_one_letter_code
_entity_poly.pdbx_strand_id
1 'polypeptide(L)'
;MPEFATPHSVKASDKPLTHNEMIRAIRFAIASEYEAIQIYEEIIEAIDNKKAITMIEEVISDEKVHVGNFIQLLKILNPKEENYYREGYK
;
A
#
# COMPACT_ATOMS: atom_id res chain seq x y z
N MET A 1 -7.56 -8.85 4.58
CA MET A 1 -7.30 -7.44 4.92
C MET A 1 -6.17 -7.34 5.93
N PRO A 2 -5.24 -6.43 5.71
CA PRO A 2 -4.22 -6.17 6.73
C PRO A 2 -4.83 -5.69 8.03
N GLU A 3 -4.23 -6.09 9.14
CA GLU A 3 -4.79 -5.79 10.46
C GLU A 3 -4.83 -4.30 10.79
N PHE A 4 -3.83 -3.53 10.36
CA PHE A 4 -3.80 -2.11 10.66
C PHE A 4 -4.63 -1.26 9.70
N ALA A 5 -5.12 -1.82 8.60
CA ALA A 5 -6.03 -1.16 7.68
C ALA A 5 -7.47 -1.56 8.02
N THR A 6 -7.95 -1.10 9.17
CA THR A 6 -9.27 -1.46 9.68
C THR A 6 -10.36 -0.56 9.08
N PRO A 7 -11.63 -1.01 9.07
CA PRO A 7 -12.72 -0.22 8.48
C PRO A 7 -12.88 1.18 9.04
N HIS A 8 -12.54 1.42 10.30
CA HIS A 8 -12.65 2.78 10.86
C HIS A 8 -11.53 3.71 10.43
N SER A 9 -10.49 3.20 9.75
CA SER A 9 -9.43 4.03 9.16
C SER A 9 -9.90 4.72 7.90
N VAL A 10 -10.87 4.12 7.21
CA VAL A 10 -11.51 4.70 6.03
C VAL A 10 -13.00 4.65 6.31
N LYS A 11 -13.56 5.78 6.67
CA LYS A 11 -14.96 5.85 7.10
C LYS A 11 -15.91 5.49 5.99
N ALA A 12 -16.87 4.61 6.31
CA ALA A 12 -18.09 4.48 5.53
C ALA A 12 -18.95 5.70 5.88
N SER A 13 -19.09 6.63 4.98
CA SER A 13 -19.78 7.88 5.22
C SER A 13 -20.55 8.31 3.97
N ASP A 14 -21.68 9.00 4.17
CA ASP A 14 -22.42 9.60 3.08
C ASP A 14 -21.69 10.81 2.48
N LYS A 15 -20.68 11.30 3.16
CA LYS A 15 -19.91 12.46 2.73
C LYS A 15 -18.55 12.03 2.22
N PRO A 16 -18.00 12.73 1.21
CA PRO A 16 -16.63 12.49 0.81
C PRO A 16 -15.67 12.68 1.98
N LEU A 17 -14.54 11.99 1.93
CA LEU A 17 -13.49 12.18 2.92
C LEU A 17 -12.95 13.61 2.84
N THR A 18 -12.57 14.15 3.99
CA THR A 18 -11.84 15.41 4.02
C THR A 18 -10.44 15.19 3.42
N HIS A 19 -9.75 16.28 3.11
CA HIS A 19 -8.37 16.19 2.60
C HIS A 19 -7.46 15.41 3.55
N ASN A 20 -7.52 15.72 4.85
CA ASN A 20 -6.69 15.01 5.83
C ASN A 20 -7.08 13.55 5.97
N GLU A 21 -8.37 13.24 5.91
CA GLU A 21 -8.83 11.84 5.93
C GLU A 21 -8.33 11.09 4.71
N MET A 22 -8.35 11.73 3.54
CA MET A 22 -7.86 11.11 2.31
C MET A 22 -6.36 10.82 2.39
N ILE A 23 -5.57 11.74 2.92
CA ILE A 23 -4.13 11.52 3.12
C ILE A 23 -3.90 10.31 4.01
N ARG A 24 -4.63 10.20 5.12
CA ARG A 24 -4.51 9.04 6.01
C ARG A 24 -4.92 7.75 5.33
N ALA A 25 -6.00 7.79 4.53
CA ALA A 25 -6.45 6.62 3.78
C ALA A 25 -5.37 6.13 2.79
N ILE A 26 -4.68 7.06 2.12
CA ILE A 26 -3.62 6.70 1.18
C ILE A 26 -2.42 6.10 1.91
N ARG A 27 -2.06 6.62 3.08
CA ARG A 27 -1.00 6.00 3.87
C ARG A 27 -1.36 4.58 4.29
N PHE A 28 -2.60 4.33 4.69
CA PHE A 28 -3.07 2.97 4.99
C PHE A 28 -3.05 2.08 3.76
N ALA A 29 -3.40 2.63 2.60
CA ALA A 29 -3.33 1.87 1.35
C ALA A 29 -1.90 1.42 1.06
N ILE A 30 -0.91 2.30 1.22
CA ILE A 30 0.50 1.96 1.04
C ILE A 30 0.91 0.86 2.02
N ALA A 31 0.56 1.00 3.29
CA ALA A 31 0.87 0.01 4.31
C ALA A 31 0.23 -1.34 3.99
N SER A 32 -1.01 -1.33 3.49
CA SER A 32 -1.73 -2.55 3.08
C SER A 32 -1.04 -3.26 1.94
N GLU A 33 -0.54 -2.52 0.96
CA GLU A 33 0.18 -3.10 -0.18
C GLU A 33 1.49 -3.76 0.28
N TYR A 34 2.23 -3.11 1.17
CA TYR A 34 3.45 -3.70 1.73
C TYR A 34 3.15 -4.99 2.49
N GLU A 35 2.10 -4.99 3.30
CA GLU A 35 1.72 -6.19 4.04
C GLU A 35 1.35 -7.33 3.10
N ALA A 36 0.61 -7.03 2.04
CA ALA A 36 0.24 -8.03 1.02
C ALA A 36 1.48 -8.62 0.36
N ILE A 37 2.45 -7.78 -0.01
CA ILE A 37 3.71 -8.22 -0.62
C ILE A 37 4.44 -9.19 0.32
N GLN A 38 4.53 -8.85 1.61
CA GLN A 38 5.17 -9.69 2.61
C GLN A 38 4.50 -11.06 2.71
N ILE A 39 3.17 -11.07 2.77
CA ILE A 39 2.39 -12.31 2.87
C ILE A 39 2.64 -13.18 1.63
N TYR A 40 2.62 -12.59 0.45
CA TYR A 40 2.78 -13.36 -0.80
C TYR A 40 4.19 -13.91 -0.95
N GLU A 41 5.20 -13.16 -0.54
CA GLU A 41 6.58 -13.66 -0.53
C GLU A 41 6.75 -14.83 0.43
N GLU A 42 6.10 -14.78 1.58
CA GLU A 42 6.10 -15.90 2.52
C GLU A 42 5.42 -17.15 1.92
N ILE A 43 4.33 -16.95 1.19
CA ILE A 43 3.64 -18.07 0.53
C ILE A 43 4.56 -18.72 -0.49
N ILE A 44 5.26 -17.94 -1.31
CA ILE A 44 6.17 -18.47 -2.32
C ILE A 44 7.26 -19.32 -1.67
N GLU A 45 7.78 -18.88 -0.53
CA GLU A 45 8.81 -19.63 0.18
C GLU A 45 8.29 -20.93 0.81
N ALA A 46 6.99 -21.03 1.02
CA ALA A 46 6.36 -22.18 1.68
C ALA A 46 5.81 -23.25 0.72
N ILE A 47 5.83 -22.99 -0.59
CA ILE A 47 5.26 -23.90 -1.58
C ILE A 47 6.31 -24.28 -2.62
N ASP A 48 6.06 -25.38 -3.34
CA ASP A 48 6.94 -25.82 -4.43
C ASP A 48 6.22 -25.97 -5.76
N ASN A 49 4.95 -25.61 -5.83
CA ASN A 49 4.17 -25.65 -7.08
C ASN A 49 4.62 -24.48 -7.97
N LYS A 50 5.33 -24.82 -9.05
CA LYS A 50 5.95 -23.79 -9.93
C LYS A 50 4.93 -22.87 -10.58
N LYS A 51 3.78 -23.39 -10.97
CA LYS A 51 2.74 -22.56 -11.60
C LYS A 51 2.16 -21.56 -10.61
N ALA A 52 1.90 -22.01 -9.38
CA ALA A 52 1.41 -21.15 -8.33
C ALA A 52 2.45 -20.06 -8.00
N ILE A 53 3.72 -20.42 -7.89
CA ILE A 53 4.80 -19.47 -7.62
C ILE A 53 4.84 -18.40 -8.72
N THR A 54 4.80 -18.78 -9.98
CA THR A 54 4.85 -17.83 -11.10
C THR A 54 3.67 -16.86 -11.04
N MET A 55 2.48 -17.35 -10.77
CA MET A 55 1.30 -16.49 -10.71
C MET A 55 1.37 -15.53 -9.52
N ILE A 56 1.85 -16.01 -8.36
CA ILE A 56 1.98 -15.16 -7.18
C ILE A 56 3.07 -14.10 -7.40
N GLU A 57 4.16 -14.45 -8.07
CA GLU A 57 5.21 -13.48 -8.43
C GLU A 57 4.66 -12.33 -9.28
N GLU A 58 3.75 -12.64 -10.20
CA GLU A 58 3.08 -11.61 -10.99
C GLU A 58 2.22 -10.69 -10.12
N VAL A 59 1.49 -11.27 -9.16
CA VAL A 59 0.70 -10.49 -8.21
C VAL A 59 1.60 -9.56 -7.39
N ILE A 60 2.73 -10.07 -6.93
CA ILE A 60 3.69 -9.26 -6.17
C ILE A 60 4.19 -8.07 -7.00
N SER A 61 4.52 -8.32 -8.26
CA SER A 61 4.95 -7.25 -9.18
C SER A 61 3.88 -6.17 -9.33
N ASP A 62 2.62 -6.59 -9.47
CA ASP A 62 1.50 -5.67 -9.57
C ASP A 62 1.32 -4.86 -8.29
N GLU A 63 1.48 -5.49 -7.11
CA GLU A 63 1.38 -4.81 -5.83
C GLU A 63 2.47 -3.75 -5.69
N LYS A 64 3.68 -4.01 -6.18
CA LYS A 64 4.77 -3.03 -6.16
C LYS A 64 4.45 -1.83 -7.05
N VAL A 65 3.80 -2.04 -8.18
CA VAL A 65 3.33 -0.95 -9.04
C VAL A 65 2.28 -0.11 -8.28
N HIS A 66 1.36 -0.77 -7.57
CA HIS A 66 0.35 -0.07 -6.78
C HIS A 66 0.99 0.81 -5.70
N VAL A 67 2.04 0.32 -5.04
CA VAL A 67 2.77 1.13 -4.05
C VAL A 67 3.26 2.42 -4.69
N GLY A 68 3.87 2.33 -5.88
CA GLY A 68 4.34 3.50 -6.61
C GLY A 68 3.21 4.47 -6.95
N ASN A 69 2.06 3.93 -7.37
CA ASN A 69 0.88 4.74 -7.69
C ASN A 69 0.41 5.51 -6.45
N PHE A 70 0.32 4.86 -5.30
CA PHE A 70 -0.14 5.51 -4.07
C PHE A 70 0.89 6.51 -3.53
N ILE A 71 2.18 6.20 -3.65
CA ILE A 71 3.23 7.15 -3.25
C ILE A 71 3.13 8.42 -4.10
N GLN A 72 2.94 8.28 -5.41
CA GLN A 72 2.76 9.42 -6.30
C GLN A 72 1.51 10.23 -5.93
N LEU A 73 0.41 9.53 -5.62
CA LEU A 73 -0.82 10.19 -5.20
C LEU A 73 -0.61 10.96 -3.90
N LEU A 74 0.07 10.36 -2.93
CA LEU A 74 0.37 11.02 -1.67
C LEU A 74 1.21 12.28 -1.89
N LYS A 75 2.18 12.21 -2.79
CA LYS A 75 3.02 13.35 -3.15
C LYS A 75 2.19 14.50 -3.75
N ILE A 76 1.22 14.16 -4.60
CA ILE A 76 0.32 15.15 -5.20
C ILE A 76 -0.56 15.79 -4.14
N LEU A 77 -1.09 14.99 -3.22
CA LEU A 77 -2.01 15.45 -2.18
C LEU A 77 -1.33 16.22 -1.06
N ASN A 78 -0.07 15.88 -0.78
CA ASN A 78 0.66 16.45 0.35
C ASN A 78 2.14 16.61 0.00
N PRO A 79 2.50 17.62 -0.83
CA PRO A 79 3.89 17.80 -1.26
C PRO A 79 4.87 18.04 -0.10
N LYS A 80 4.41 18.62 1.01
CA LYS A 80 5.26 18.88 2.18
C LYS A 80 5.77 17.58 2.80
N GLU A 81 4.98 16.54 2.79
CA GLU A 81 5.38 15.24 3.31
C GLU A 81 6.56 14.68 2.51
N GLU A 82 6.55 14.85 1.20
CA GLU A 82 7.65 14.45 0.33
C GLU A 82 8.97 15.11 0.73
N ASN A 83 8.93 16.37 1.13
CA ASN A 83 10.12 17.08 1.57
C ASN A 83 10.76 16.42 2.80
N TYR A 84 9.93 15.93 3.73
CA TYR A 84 10.42 15.18 4.89
C TYR A 84 11.08 13.87 4.48
N TYR A 85 10.50 13.18 3.50
CA TYR A 85 11.08 11.93 3.00
C TYR A 85 12.46 12.17 2.40
N ARG A 86 12.61 13.23 1.60
CA ARG A 86 13.90 13.60 1.02
C ARG A 86 14.93 13.90 2.09
N GLU A 87 14.53 14.55 3.16
CA GLU A 87 15.41 14.80 4.29
C GLU A 87 15.87 13.48 4.91
N GLY A 88 14.98 12.51 5.03
CA GLY A 88 15.31 11.19 5.54
C GLY A 88 16.25 10.38 4.64
N TYR A 89 16.34 10.70 3.36
CA TYR A 89 17.22 9.99 2.42
C TYR A 89 18.70 10.35 2.59
N LYS A 90 18.99 11.41 3.29
CA LYS A 90 20.37 11.92 3.44
C LYS A 90 21.17 11.12 4.46
#